data_947c180aa548036537c8212f25db95ad
#
_entry.id   947c180aa548036537c8212f25db95ad
#
_cell.length_a   1.000
_cell.length_b   1.000
_cell.length_c   1.000
_cell.angle_alpha   90.00
_cell.angle_beta   90.00
_cell.angle_gamma   90.00
#
_symmetry.space_group_name_H-M   'P 1'
#
loop_
_entity.id
_entity.type
_entity.pdbx_description
1 polymer ?
#
loop_
_entity_poly.entity_id
_entity_poly.type
_entity_poly.pdbx_seq_one_letter_code
_entity_poly.pdbx_strand_id
1 'polypeptide(L)'
;MTDDTRLDYLVLGAGPAGLQAGYLLERAGRDYLVVEAGEAPGTFFTKFPRHRTLISSNKVHTGWDDPELNLRVDWNSLLTEERTPLFTSVTPRYFPAADDFVGYLADFAATHRVRIRYRTRIARISRPGGAGEFVARTADGAVLRAKRLIVATGVTRPYIPPIEGVELAEPYTEVSVDPEDFTDRRVLVIGRGNSAFETADNLVETAAVIHMVGPGSLKLAWQTHFVGHLRAVNNNFLDTYQLKSQNALLDGEVLSVKRPDPDGPYLVAVKFARVAEVVKEIPYDRVILATGFRFDASLFDADCRPELTIKDRFPAQTDAWESVNVPDLFFAGTITQARDFKRSTSGFIHGFRYGVRALHRILEQRYERAPWPRREVPRTAEAVADAVLERVNRTSALWQLFAFLGDAVLLGDPAEGGAGAAYLEELPVDHLHRAVSEGVFGPVDRYLTVTLEYGADHDKVNPFDITVDRLAQSDTGGLDSRYLHPVVRLWQDGKQLAEHHVTENLENEWDSEEVHRAPLVRFLSGQVLGGAGAASPS
;
A
#
# COMPACT_ATOMS: atom_id res chain seq x y z
N MET A 1 -1.77 2.42 -41.62
CA MET A 1 -3.08 2.03 -41.07
C MET A 1 -3.01 2.34 -39.59
N THR A 2 -3.77 3.33 -39.12
CA THR A 2 -3.89 3.65 -37.70
C THR A 2 -4.63 2.48 -37.03
N ASP A 3 -3.93 1.72 -36.20
CA ASP A 3 -4.50 0.62 -35.43
C ASP A 3 -5.43 1.26 -34.35
N ASP A 4 -6.73 1.35 -34.66
CA ASP A 4 -7.76 1.88 -33.75
C ASP A 4 -8.32 0.70 -32.94
N THR A 5 -7.57 0.29 -31.91
CA THR A 5 -7.92 -0.83 -31.04
C THR A 5 -8.93 -0.36 -29.99
N ARG A 6 -10.07 -1.04 -29.88
CA ARG A 6 -11.08 -0.79 -28.84
C ARG A 6 -11.10 -1.92 -27.83
N LEU A 7 -11.20 -1.57 -26.56
CA LEU A 7 -11.10 -2.47 -25.41
C LEU A 7 -12.18 -2.16 -24.36
N ASP A 8 -12.52 -3.16 -23.56
CA ASP A 8 -13.30 -2.91 -22.36
C ASP A 8 -12.43 -2.28 -21.27
N TYR A 9 -11.17 -2.75 -21.12
CA TYR A 9 -10.22 -2.25 -20.14
C TYR A 9 -8.85 -1.98 -20.75
N LEU A 10 -8.29 -0.81 -20.49
CA LEU A 10 -6.89 -0.51 -20.75
C LEU A 10 -6.15 -0.34 -19.42
N VAL A 11 -5.09 -1.11 -19.21
CA VAL A 11 -4.27 -1.03 -18.00
C VAL A 11 -2.95 -0.34 -18.34
N LEU A 12 -2.62 0.73 -17.64
CA LEU A 12 -1.38 1.50 -17.87
C LEU A 12 -0.29 1.06 -16.89
N GLY A 13 0.78 0.46 -17.41
CA GLY A 13 1.95 -0.02 -16.69
C GLY A 13 1.90 -1.51 -16.37
N ALA A 14 2.98 -2.23 -16.68
CA ALA A 14 3.18 -3.64 -16.38
C ALA A 14 4.10 -3.85 -15.15
N GLY A 15 3.98 -2.98 -14.15
CA GLY A 15 4.51 -3.22 -12.82
C GLY A 15 3.68 -4.27 -12.07
N PRO A 16 4.02 -4.57 -10.80
CA PRO A 16 3.32 -5.59 -10.02
C PRO A 16 1.79 -5.42 -9.98
N ALA A 17 1.30 -4.18 -9.84
CA ALA A 17 -0.13 -3.91 -9.81
C ALA A 17 -0.82 -4.11 -11.17
N GLY A 18 -0.17 -3.70 -12.25
CA GLY A 18 -0.71 -3.91 -13.60
C GLY A 18 -0.71 -5.37 -14.00
N LEU A 19 0.31 -6.13 -13.61
CA LEU A 19 0.36 -7.58 -13.80
C LEU A 19 -0.73 -8.30 -12.99
N GLN A 20 -0.93 -7.88 -11.72
CA GLN A 20 -2.00 -8.43 -10.89
C GLN A 20 -3.38 -8.15 -11.49
N ALA A 21 -3.62 -6.93 -11.99
CA ALA A 21 -4.87 -6.57 -12.66
C ALA A 21 -5.04 -7.36 -13.98
N GLY A 22 -3.99 -7.42 -14.79
CA GLY A 22 -3.98 -8.18 -16.04
C GLY A 22 -4.26 -9.67 -15.84
N TYR A 23 -3.66 -10.29 -14.83
CA TYR A 23 -3.95 -11.67 -14.44
C TYR A 23 -5.44 -11.89 -14.13
N LEU A 24 -6.01 -11.04 -13.30
CA LEU A 24 -7.43 -11.16 -12.90
C LEU A 24 -8.38 -10.94 -14.08
N LEU A 25 -8.09 -9.96 -14.94
CA LEU A 25 -8.88 -9.70 -16.15
C LEU A 25 -8.77 -10.86 -17.16
N GLU A 26 -7.58 -11.48 -17.31
CA GLU A 26 -7.38 -12.66 -18.15
C GLU A 26 -8.19 -13.85 -17.64
N ARG A 27 -8.12 -14.12 -16.34
CA ARG A 27 -8.88 -15.21 -15.69
C ARG A 27 -10.39 -15.04 -15.83
N ALA A 28 -10.86 -13.80 -15.78
CA ALA A 28 -12.27 -13.47 -15.97
C ALA A 28 -12.71 -13.43 -17.46
N GLY A 29 -11.77 -13.63 -18.40
CA GLY A 29 -12.05 -13.61 -19.83
C GLY A 29 -12.45 -12.24 -20.37
N ARG A 30 -11.91 -11.15 -19.78
CA ARG A 30 -12.25 -9.78 -20.18
C ARG A 30 -11.48 -9.34 -21.42
N ASP A 31 -12.06 -8.42 -22.17
CA ASP A 31 -11.35 -7.74 -23.25
C ASP A 31 -10.49 -6.61 -22.69
N TYR A 32 -9.19 -6.86 -22.58
CA TYR A 32 -8.25 -5.93 -21.97
C TYR A 32 -6.90 -5.94 -22.67
N LEU A 33 -6.11 -4.90 -22.40
CA LEU A 33 -4.71 -4.82 -22.77
C LEU A 33 -3.93 -4.08 -21.68
N VAL A 34 -2.81 -4.64 -21.26
CA VAL A 34 -1.80 -3.91 -20.47
C VAL A 34 -0.83 -3.25 -21.43
N VAL A 35 -0.48 -1.99 -21.21
CA VAL A 35 0.55 -1.29 -21.97
C VAL A 35 1.72 -0.93 -21.07
N GLU A 36 2.94 -1.18 -21.56
CA GLU A 36 4.18 -0.91 -20.84
C GLU A 36 5.14 -0.09 -21.71
N ALA A 37 5.68 0.97 -21.14
CA ALA A 37 6.61 1.85 -21.86
C ALA A 37 8.00 1.19 -22.07
N GLY A 38 8.38 0.28 -21.19
CA GLY A 38 9.62 -0.49 -21.28
C GLY A 38 9.53 -1.70 -22.17
N GLU A 39 10.63 -2.44 -22.21
CA GLU A 39 10.78 -3.65 -23.06
C GLU A 39 10.30 -4.93 -22.36
N ALA A 40 10.11 -4.86 -21.03
CA ALA A 40 9.74 -5.97 -20.18
C ALA A 40 8.88 -5.48 -19.01
N PRO A 41 8.19 -6.36 -18.27
CA PRO A 41 7.45 -5.95 -17.08
C PRO A 41 8.39 -5.50 -15.96
N GLY A 42 7.89 -4.66 -15.06
CA GLY A 42 8.66 -4.22 -13.90
C GLY A 42 9.77 -3.22 -14.21
N THR A 43 9.67 -2.43 -15.30
CA THR A 43 10.68 -1.44 -15.72
C THR A 43 11.13 -0.51 -14.58
N PHE A 44 10.26 -0.18 -13.61
CA PHE A 44 10.65 0.59 -12.43
C PHE A 44 11.79 -0.09 -11.66
N PHE A 45 11.71 -1.41 -11.47
CA PHE A 45 12.67 -2.19 -10.70
C PHE A 45 13.99 -2.43 -11.43
N THR A 46 14.09 -2.16 -12.73
CA THR A 46 15.38 -2.14 -13.43
C THR A 46 16.26 -0.95 -13.02
N LYS A 47 15.65 0.11 -12.46
CA LYS A 47 16.33 1.34 -12.03
C LYS A 47 16.31 1.54 -10.51
N PHE A 48 15.26 1.10 -9.83
CA PHE A 48 15.01 1.34 -8.42
C PHE A 48 14.76 0.04 -7.64
N PRO A 49 15.13 -0.02 -6.36
CA PRO A 49 16.00 0.95 -5.67
C PRO A 49 17.36 1.08 -6.35
N ARG A 50 17.99 2.22 -6.25
CA ARG A 50 19.27 2.51 -6.95
C ARG A 50 20.38 1.56 -6.55
N HIS A 51 20.43 1.17 -5.27
CA HIS A 51 21.44 0.24 -4.73
C HIS A 51 20.98 -1.22 -4.75
N ARG A 52 19.97 -1.54 -5.55
CA ARG A 52 19.50 -2.87 -5.94
C ARG A 52 18.99 -3.78 -4.82
N THR A 53 18.83 -3.30 -3.57
CA THR A 53 18.26 -4.10 -2.46
C THR A 53 16.82 -3.69 -2.18
N LEU A 54 15.88 -4.62 -2.31
CA LEU A 54 14.48 -4.39 -1.95
C LEU A 54 14.32 -4.34 -0.44
N ILE A 55 13.48 -3.42 0.04
CA ILE A 55 13.12 -3.31 1.46
C ILE A 55 11.91 -4.17 1.84
N SER A 56 11.31 -4.87 0.89
CA SER A 56 10.24 -5.82 1.11
C SER A 56 10.76 -7.16 1.63
N SER A 57 10.12 -7.68 2.67
CA SER A 57 10.52 -8.93 3.29
C SER A 57 10.22 -10.13 2.40
N ASN A 58 11.14 -11.10 2.39
CA ASN A 58 10.99 -12.37 1.66
C ASN A 58 11.34 -13.52 2.62
N LYS A 59 10.37 -13.92 3.45
CA LYS A 59 10.57 -15.00 4.43
C LYS A 59 10.21 -16.33 3.79
N VAL A 60 11.21 -17.16 3.51
CA VAL A 60 11.03 -18.47 2.87
C VAL A 60 10.73 -19.57 3.91
N HIS A 61 11.52 -19.60 5.00
CA HIS A 61 11.37 -20.62 6.03
C HIS A 61 10.48 -20.12 7.16
N THR A 62 9.20 -20.48 7.13
CA THR A 62 8.19 -20.04 8.09
C THR A 62 7.81 -21.09 9.12
N GLY A 63 7.95 -22.37 8.75
CA GLY A 63 7.40 -23.49 9.53
C GLY A 63 5.91 -23.72 9.31
N TRP A 64 5.24 -22.92 8.49
CA TRP A 64 3.82 -23.06 8.17
C TRP A 64 3.62 -23.81 6.85
N ASP A 65 2.67 -24.75 6.84
CA ASP A 65 2.21 -25.45 5.63
C ASP A 65 1.07 -24.70 4.92
N ASP A 66 0.34 -23.80 5.62
CA ASP A 66 -0.73 -23.02 5.03
C ASP A 66 -0.17 -21.92 4.11
N PRO A 67 -0.51 -21.99 2.80
CA PRO A 67 -0.02 -21.00 1.83
C PRO A 67 -0.51 -19.57 2.07
N GLU A 68 -1.67 -19.38 2.71
CA GLU A 68 -2.17 -18.04 3.02
C GLU A 68 -1.42 -17.43 4.21
N LEU A 69 -1.06 -18.23 5.22
CA LEU A 69 -0.17 -17.78 6.29
C LEU A 69 1.20 -17.38 5.76
N ASN A 70 1.77 -18.16 4.82
CA ASN A 70 3.04 -17.82 4.19
C ASN A 70 3.01 -16.45 3.50
N LEU A 71 1.87 -16.06 2.91
CA LEU A 71 1.70 -14.75 2.30
C LEU A 71 1.68 -13.58 3.31
N ARG A 72 1.53 -13.82 4.62
CA ARG A 72 1.72 -12.77 5.64
C ARG A 72 3.16 -12.24 5.66
N VAL A 73 4.13 -13.07 5.34
CA VAL A 73 5.57 -12.78 5.41
C VAL A 73 6.29 -12.83 4.06
N ASP A 74 5.61 -13.24 3.00
CA ASP A 74 6.02 -13.06 1.60
C ASP A 74 5.42 -11.75 1.07
N TRP A 75 6.25 -10.72 0.98
CA TRP A 75 5.80 -9.38 0.59
C TRP A 75 5.98 -9.09 -0.91
N ASN A 76 6.42 -10.05 -1.70
CA ASN A 76 6.77 -9.85 -3.09
C ASN A 76 5.89 -10.62 -4.08
N SER A 77 5.42 -11.80 -3.72
CA SER A 77 4.59 -12.62 -4.60
C SER A 77 3.26 -11.94 -4.96
N LEU A 78 2.87 -12.05 -6.23
CA LEU A 78 1.55 -11.69 -6.70
C LEU A 78 0.56 -12.84 -6.42
N LEU A 79 -0.73 -12.52 -6.37
CA LEU A 79 -1.78 -13.49 -6.08
C LEU A 79 -2.17 -14.26 -7.34
N THR A 80 -2.23 -15.58 -7.22
CA THR A 80 -2.76 -16.46 -8.25
C THR A 80 -3.61 -17.55 -7.60
N GLU A 81 -4.57 -18.11 -8.34
CA GLU A 81 -5.35 -19.25 -7.88
C GLU A 81 -4.46 -20.51 -7.79
N GLU A 82 -3.55 -20.64 -8.74
CA GLU A 82 -2.57 -21.74 -8.82
C GLU A 82 -1.47 -21.62 -7.76
N ARG A 83 -1.38 -20.46 -7.08
CA ARG A 83 -0.33 -20.12 -6.10
C ARG A 83 1.10 -20.32 -6.62
N THR A 84 1.29 -20.10 -7.91
CA THR A 84 2.59 -20.19 -8.61
C THR A 84 2.62 -19.22 -9.79
N PRO A 85 3.79 -18.67 -10.17
CA PRO A 85 5.03 -18.73 -9.39
C PRO A 85 4.96 -17.89 -8.10
N LEU A 86 5.72 -18.30 -7.08
CA LEU A 86 5.94 -17.51 -5.87
C LEU A 86 7.35 -16.91 -5.89
N PHE A 87 7.49 -15.68 -5.46
CA PHE A 87 8.81 -15.03 -5.38
C PHE A 87 9.73 -15.71 -4.36
N THR A 88 9.17 -16.30 -3.30
CA THR A 88 9.91 -17.10 -2.31
C THR A 88 10.65 -18.30 -2.90
N SER A 89 10.28 -18.76 -4.10
CA SER A 89 11.00 -19.81 -4.83
C SER A 89 12.17 -19.30 -5.67
N VAL A 90 12.26 -17.99 -5.89
CA VAL A 90 13.30 -17.36 -6.72
C VAL A 90 14.59 -17.15 -5.95
N THR A 91 14.50 -16.68 -4.70
CA THR A 91 15.66 -16.38 -3.88
C THR A 91 15.38 -16.60 -2.39
N PRO A 92 16.34 -17.13 -1.62
CA PRO A 92 16.21 -17.30 -0.18
C PRO A 92 16.54 -16.01 0.62
N ARG A 93 16.98 -14.93 -0.04
CA ARG A 93 17.40 -13.70 0.64
C ARG A 93 16.20 -13.02 1.28
N TYR A 94 16.33 -12.62 2.56
CA TYR A 94 15.26 -11.94 3.29
C TYR A 94 14.99 -10.53 2.74
N PHE A 95 16.04 -9.78 2.41
CA PHE A 95 15.97 -8.56 1.59
C PHE A 95 16.55 -8.89 0.21
N PRO A 96 15.69 -9.16 -0.77
CA PRO A 96 16.12 -9.68 -2.06
C PRO A 96 16.68 -8.60 -2.97
N ALA A 97 17.37 -9.03 -4.04
CA ALA A 97 17.81 -8.13 -5.08
C ALA A 97 16.63 -7.70 -5.98
N ALA A 98 16.66 -6.47 -6.45
CA ALA A 98 15.66 -5.99 -7.40
C ALA A 98 15.70 -6.75 -8.73
N ASP A 99 16.87 -7.27 -9.12
CA ASP A 99 17.02 -8.06 -10.35
C ASP A 99 16.31 -9.40 -10.28
N ASP A 100 16.33 -10.08 -9.11
CA ASP A 100 15.55 -11.30 -8.86
C ASP A 100 14.04 -11.01 -9.05
N PHE A 101 13.61 -9.83 -8.60
CA PHE A 101 12.21 -9.44 -8.71
C PHE A 101 11.80 -9.09 -10.15
N VAL A 102 12.67 -8.47 -10.94
CA VAL A 102 12.43 -8.23 -12.38
C VAL A 102 12.23 -9.57 -13.10
N GLY A 103 13.11 -10.56 -12.84
CA GLY A 103 12.97 -11.91 -13.38
C GLY A 103 11.63 -12.55 -13.02
N TYR A 104 11.27 -12.48 -11.74
CA TYR A 104 9.98 -12.99 -11.24
C TYR A 104 8.77 -12.38 -11.97
N LEU A 105 8.76 -11.05 -12.17
CA LEU A 105 7.64 -10.38 -12.86
C LEU A 105 7.53 -10.81 -14.33
N ALA A 106 8.68 -11.07 -14.99
CA ALA A 106 8.69 -11.62 -16.35
C ALA A 106 8.12 -13.03 -16.41
N ASP A 107 8.54 -13.89 -15.48
CA ASP A 107 8.04 -15.27 -15.36
C ASP A 107 6.54 -15.29 -15.03
N PHE A 108 6.08 -14.42 -14.14
CA PHE A 108 4.66 -14.26 -13.81
C PHE A 108 3.84 -13.91 -15.07
N ALA A 109 4.27 -12.89 -15.80
CA ALA A 109 3.59 -12.43 -17.01
C ALA A 109 3.49 -13.53 -18.06
N ALA A 110 4.58 -14.28 -18.27
CA ALA A 110 4.66 -15.37 -19.24
C ALA A 110 3.81 -16.58 -18.81
N THR A 111 3.93 -17.02 -17.56
CA THR A 111 3.20 -18.17 -17.01
C THR A 111 1.70 -17.98 -17.11
N HIS A 112 1.22 -16.79 -16.79
CA HIS A 112 -0.22 -16.49 -16.78
C HIS A 112 -0.71 -15.85 -18.09
N ARG A 113 0.14 -15.75 -19.09
CA ARG A 113 -0.20 -15.24 -20.43
C ARG A 113 -0.90 -13.87 -20.40
N VAL A 114 -0.44 -13.01 -19.50
CA VAL A 114 -0.99 -11.64 -19.39
C VAL A 114 -0.79 -10.91 -20.70
N ARG A 115 -1.86 -10.36 -21.28
CA ARG A 115 -1.80 -9.64 -22.56
C ARG A 115 -1.14 -8.28 -22.38
N ILE A 116 0.15 -8.16 -22.76
CA ILE A 116 0.95 -6.95 -22.59
C ILE A 116 1.49 -6.48 -23.94
N ARG A 117 1.37 -5.18 -24.20
CA ARG A 117 2.06 -4.52 -25.31
C ARG A 117 3.21 -3.71 -24.75
N TYR A 118 4.42 -4.21 -24.95
CA TYR A 118 5.66 -3.53 -24.53
C TYR A 118 6.03 -2.41 -25.50
N ARG A 119 7.02 -1.58 -25.13
CA ARG A 119 7.51 -0.42 -25.90
C ARG A 119 6.38 0.52 -26.30
N THR A 120 5.33 0.58 -25.49
CA THR A 120 4.11 1.34 -25.76
C THR A 120 3.96 2.43 -24.71
N ARG A 121 4.67 3.52 -24.93
CA ARG A 121 4.59 4.71 -24.06
C ARG A 121 3.35 5.51 -24.42
N ILE A 122 2.45 5.67 -23.45
CA ILE A 122 1.31 6.58 -23.58
C ILE A 122 1.83 8.02 -23.42
N ALA A 123 1.60 8.83 -24.43
CA ALA A 123 1.97 10.25 -24.43
C ALA A 123 0.84 11.14 -23.95
N ARG A 124 -0.41 10.75 -24.22
CA ARG A 124 -1.59 11.57 -23.93
C ARG A 124 -2.84 10.73 -23.77
N ILE A 125 -3.68 11.11 -22.82
CA ILE A 125 -4.99 10.52 -22.57
C ILE A 125 -6.03 11.63 -22.62
N SER A 126 -7.10 11.41 -23.41
CA SER A 126 -8.24 12.32 -23.52
C SER A 126 -9.55 11.55 -23.38
N ARG A 127 -10.62 12.25 -23.05
CA ARG A 127 -11.99 11.72 -23.03
C ARG A 127 -12.90 12.76 -23.66
N PRO A 128 -13.04 12.75 -24.99
CA PRO A 128 -13.73 13.80 -25.72
C PRO A 128 -15.14 14.05 -25.19
N GLY A 129 -15.41 15.31 -24.80
CA GLY A 129 -16.66 15.70 -24.17
C GLY A 129 -16.83 15.25 -22.71
N GLY A 130 -15.77 14.74 -22.07
CA GLY A 130 -15.81 14.27 -20.66
C GLY A 130 -16.61 12.99 -20.44
N ALA A 131 -17.06 12.34 -21.52
CA ALA A 131 -17.88 11.12 -21.47
C ALA A 131 -17.49 10.14 -22.58
N GLY A 132 -17.99 8.89 -22.51
CA GLY A 132 -17.67 7.86 -23.48
C GLY A 132 -16.31 7.21 -23.25
N GLU A 133 -15.67 6.77 -24.32
CA GLU A 133 -14.39 6.05 -24.26
C GLU A 133 -13.20 6.97 -23.97
N PHE A 134 -12.23 6.47 -23.22
CA PHE A 134 -10.90 7.06 -23.14
C PHE A 134 -10.14 6.83 -24.44
N VAL A 135 -9.39 7.83 -24.86
CA VAL A 135 -8.53 7.79 -26.04
C VAL A 135 -7.09 7.99 -25.58
N ALA A 136 -6.34 6.91 -25.54
CA ALA A 136 -4.91 6.92 -25.22
C ALA A 136 -4.08 6.96 -26.51
N ARG A 137 -3.24 7.99 -26.66
CA ARG A 137 -2.31 8.13 -27.76
C ARG A 137 -0.91 7.74 -27.33
N THR A 138 -0.30 6.86 -28.07
CA THR A 138 1.08 6.43 -27.85
C THR A 138 2.07 7.45 -28.42
N ALA A 139 3.33 7.37 -27.97
CA ALA A 139 4.39 8.26 -28.44
C ALA A 139 4.73 8.08 -29.94
N ASP A 140 4.47 6.88 -30.47
CA ASP A 140 4.63 6.55 -31.92
C ASP A 140 3.38 6.85 -32.76
N GLY A 141 2.32 7.40 -32.14
CA GLY A 141 1.13 7.89 -32.83
C GLY A 141 -0.03 6.89 -32.94
N ALA A 142 0.08 5.66 -32.40
CA ALA A 142 -1.04 4.71 -32.36
C ALA A 142 -2.14 5.20 -31.39
N VAL A 143 -3.36 4.72 -31.61
CA VAL A 143 -4.53 5.11 -30.81
C VAL A 143 -5.18 3.87 -30.20
N LEU A 144 -5.33 3.88 -28.87
CA LEU A 144 -6.04 2.88 -28.11
C LEU A 144 -7.30 3.52 -27.49
N ARG A 145 -8.43 2.85 -27.64
CA ARG A 145 -9.69 3.28 -27.03
C ARG A 145 -10.12 2.28 -25.98
N ALA A 146 -10.62 2.76 -24.86
CA ALA A 146 -11.12 1.88 -23.81
C ALA A 146 -12.34 2.49 -23.09
N LYS A 147 -13.28 1.63 -22.73
CA LYS A 147 -14.41 2.05 -21.90
C LYS A 147 -13.96 2.42 -20.51
N ARG A 148 -12.95 1.71 -19.97
CA ARG A 148 -12.41 1.86 -18.60
C ARG A 148 -10.90 1.90 -18.64
N LEU A 149 -10.35 2.74 -17.79
CA LEU A 149 -8.89 2.92 -17.69
C LEU A 149 -8.44 2.55 -16.28
N ILE A 150 -7.50 1.63 -16.16
CA ILE A 150 -6.86 1.27 -14.88
C ILE A 150 -5.42 1.78 -14.90
N VAL A 151 -5.12 2.76 -14.06
CA VAL A 151 -3.79 3.37 -13.98
C VAL A 151 -2.97 2.65 -12.92
N ALA A 152 -1.92 1.95 -13.36
CA ALA A 152 -1.00 1.18 -12.52
C ALA A 152 0.46 1.64 -12.68
N THR A 153 0.66 2.93 -13.04
CA THR A 153 1.98 3.50 -13.33
C THR A 153 2.82 3.79 -12.10
N GLY A 154 2.23 3.72 -10.90
CA GLY A 154 2.91 4.09 -9.66
C GLY A 154 3.21 5.59 -9.57
N VAL A 155 4.14 5.94 -8.68
CA VAL A 155 4.66 7.30 -8.51
C VAL A 155 6.00 7.40 -9.24
N THR A 156 6.01 8.02 -10.41
CA THR A 156 7.16 8.02 -11.32
C THR A 156 7.84 9.37 -11.49
N ARG A 157 7.14 10.46 -11.16
CA ARG A 157 7.68 11.81 -11.28
C ARG A 157 8.45 12.19 -10.03
N PRO A 158 9.75 12.49 -10.07
CA PRO A 158 10.50 13.01 -8.93
C PRO A 158 9.84 14.27 -8.37
N TYR A 159 9.79 14.36 -7.05
CA TYR A 159 9.36 15.58 -6.38
C TYR A 159 10.54 16.53 -6.23
N ILE A 160 10.44 17.70 -6.82
CA ILE A 160 11.39 18.80 -6.67
C ILE A 160 10.78 19.82 -5.73
N PRO A 161 11.34 20.01 -4.51
CA PRO A 161 10.85 21.01 -3.59
C PRO A 161 11.16 22.43 -4.08
N PRO A 162 10.38 23.44 -3.67
CA PRO A 162 10.61 24.84 -4.05
C PRO A 162 11.77 25.48 -3.24
N ILE A 163 13.00 25.00 -3.48
CA ILE A 163 14.24 25.49 -2.89
C ILE A 163 14.96 26.33 -3.95
N GLU A 164 15.43 27.53 -3.58
CA GLU A 164 16.21 28.37 -4.49
C GLU A 164 17.51 27.63 -4.92
N GLY A 165 17.74 27.50 -6.23
CA GLY A 165 18.94 26.82 -6.77
C GLY A 165 18.91 25.30 -6.65
N VAL A 166 17.74 24.67 -6.42
CA VAL A 166 17.62 23.22 -6.28
C VAL A 166 18.04 22.45 -7.53
N GLU A 167 17.99 23.09 -8.69
CA GLU A 167 18.47 22.54 -9.97
C GLU A 167 19.97 22.29 -10.02
N LEU A 168 20.73 22.85 -9.08
CA LEU A 168 22.16 22.58 -8.91
C LEU A 168 22.44 21.25 -8.18
N ALA A 169 21.44 20.69 -7.50
CA ALA A 169 21.56 19.43 -6.80
C ALA A 169 21.39 18.24 -7.76
N GLU A 170 22.12 17.18 -7.51
CA GLU A 170 22.04 15.93 -8.28
C GLU A 170 20.78 15.14 -7.90
N PRO A 171 19.88 14.85 -8.85
CA PRO A 171 18.68 14.08 -8.52
C PRO A 171 19.04 12.63 -8.19
N TYR A 172 18.41 12.06 -7.17
CA TYR A 172 18.54 10.64 -6.80
C TYR A 172 18.40 9.67 -8.00
N THR A 173 17.59 10.04 -8.98
CA THR A 173 17.36 9.22 -10.20
C THR A 173 18.56 9.13 -11.12
N GLU A 174 19.57 10.00 -10.98
CA GLU A 174 20.69 10.17 -11.91
C GLU A 174 22.07 10.15 -11.22
N VAL A 175 22.11 10.46 -9.90
CA VAL A 175 23.36 10.50 -9.13
C VAL A 175 24.13 9.18 -9.25
N SER A 176 25.46 9.24 -9.26
CA SER A 176 26.29 8.03 -9.28
C SER A 176 25.96 7.09 -8.12
N VAL A 177 25.99 5.79 -8.38
CA VAL A 177 25.89 4.73 -7.37
C VAL A 177 27.26 4.15 -7.00
N ASP A 178 28.31 4.57 -7.70
CA ASP A 178 29.68 4.19 -7.38
C ASP A 178 30.19 5.04 -6.19
N PRO A 179 30.47 4.44 -5.04
CA PRO A 179 30.92 5.18 -3.87
C PRO A 179 32.28 5.87 -4.09
N GLU A 180 33.14 5.38 -4.98
CA GLU A 180 34.43 5.98 -5.28
C GLU A 180 34.34 7.40 -5.85
N ASP A 181 33.26 7.74 -6.54
CA ASP A 181 32.97 9.09 -7.04
C ASP A 181 32.79 10.12 -5.91
N PHE A 182 32.68 9.67 -4.67
CA PHE A 182 32.48 10.47 -3.47
C PHE A 182 33.64 10.43 -2.49
N THR A 183 34.74 9.80 -2.88
CA THR A 183 35.93 9.68 -2.01
C THR A 183 36.38 11.06 -1.55
N ASP A 184 36.55 11.21 -0.22
CA ASP A 184 36.96 12.44 0.46
C ASP A 184 36.03 13.66 0.25
N ARG A 185 34.77 13.42 -0.19
CA ARG A 185 33.81 14.50 -0.43
C ARG A 185 32.90 14.76 0.80
N ARG A 186 32.56 16.04 0.99
CA ARG A 186 31.50 16.45 1.91
C ARG A 186 30.18 16.37 1.15
N VAL A 187 29.30 15.48 1.53
CA VAL A 187 28.06 15.17 0.84
C VAL A 187 26.86 15.63 1.65
N LEU A 188 25.95 16.36 1.01
CA LEU A 188 24.62 16.64 1.56
C LEU A 188 23.57 15.81 0.83
N VAL A 189 22.74 15.09 1.57
CA VAL A 189 21.53 14.43 1.05
C VAL A 189 20.30 15.18 1.54
N ILE A 190 19.55 15.79 0.62
CA ILE A 190 18.28 16.46 0.91
C ILE A 190 17.18 15.42 0.84
N GLY A 191 16.71 14.96 1.99
CA GLY A 191 15.70 13.91 2.15
C GLY A 191 15.98 13.04 3.36
N ARG A 192 14.93 12.30 3.83
CA ARG A 192 15.01 11.41 5.01
C ARG A 192 14.17 10.14 4.84
N GLY A 193 13.87 9.75 3.60
CA GLY A 193 13.23 8.48 3.29
C GLY A 193 14.24 7.36 3.03
N ASN A 194 13.74 6.15 2.74
CA ASN A 194 14.60 5.00 2.46
C ASN A 194 15.60 5.27 1.33
N SER A 195 15.20 5.97 0.25
CA SER A 195 16.13 6.32 -0.84
C SER A 195 17.29 7.21 -0.41
N ALA A 196 17.04 8.15 0.51
CA ALA A 196 18.09 9.00 1.06
C ALA A 196 19.06 8.20 1.94
N PHE A 197 18.52 7.31 2.78
CA PHE A 197 19.31 6.49 3.68
C PHE A 197 20.10 5.40 2.95
N GLU A 198 19.51 4.73 1.95
CA GLU A 198 20.27 3.74 1.17
C GLU A 198 21.45 4.39 0.43
N THR A 199 21.29 5.65 -0.03
CA THR A 199 22.38 6.42 -0.64
C THR A 199 23.43 6.77 0.39
N ALA A 200 23.02 7.27 1.56
CA ALA A 200 23.97 7.59 2.63
C ALA A 200 24.74 6.34 3.12
N ASP A 201 24.05 5.22 3.31
CA ASP A 201 24.67 3.95 3.71
C ASP A 201 25.73 3.48 2.70
N ASN A 202 25.46 3.65 1.39
CA ASN A 202 26.42 3.30 0.33
C ASN A 202 27.69 4.17 0.36
N LEU A 203 27.62 5.38 0.92
CA LEU A 203 28.74 6.35 0.93
C LEU A 203 29.53 6.37 2.24
N VAL A 204 29.11 5.62 3.27
CA VAL A 204 29.71 5.70 4.61
C VAL A 204 31.21 5.44 4.60
N GLU A 205 31.71 4.55 3.75
CA GLU A 205 33.11 4.15 3.71
C GLU A 205 34.01 5.13 2.95
N THR A 206 33.47 5.90 2.01
CA THR A 206 34.24 6.72 1.07
C THR A 206 34.12 8.21 1.31
N ALA A 207 32.92 8.70 1.65
CA ALA A 207 32.71 10.12 1.85
C ALA A 207 33.35 10.63 3.15
N ALA A 208 33.97 11.80 3.08
CA ALA A 208 34.60 12.43 4.26
C ALA A 208 33.57 12.86 5.31
N VAL A 209 32.42 13.36 4.85
CA VAL A 209 31.28 13.81 5.68
C VAL A 209 29.99 13.58 4.94
N ILE A 210 29.00 13.02 5.62
CA ILE A 210 27.62 12.90 5.09
C ILE A 210 26.67 13.62 6.02
N HIS A 211 26.00 14.64 5.52
CA HIS A 211 24.86 15.25 6.20
C HIS A 211 23.57 14.89 5.50
N MET A 212 22.54 14.53 6.26
CA MET A 212 21.18 14.37 5.76
C MET A 212 20.27 15.44 6.34
N VAL A 213 19.47 16.11 5.52
CA VAL A 213 18.61 17.21 5.96
C VAL A 213 17.16 16.99 5.60
N GLY A 214 16.26 17.38 6.51
CA GLY A 214 14.83 17.39 6.26
C GLY A 214 14.05 18.10 7.37
N PRO A 215 12.84 18.65 7.06
CA PRO A 215 12.10 19.51 7.99
C PRO A 215 11.37 18.76 9.10
N GLY A 216 11.20 17.46 8.99
CA GLY A 216 10.43 16.65 9.95
C GLY A 216 11.31 15.73 10.80
N SER A 217 10.74 15.19 11.88
CA SER A 217 11.40 14.14 12.66
C SER A 217 11.58 12.87 11.83
N LEU A 218 12.68 12.17 12.04
CA LEU A 218 12.89 10.84 11.50
C LEU A 218 11.83 9.89 12.08
N LYS A 219 11.23 9.08 11.22
CA LYS A 219 10.26 8.05 11.61
C LYS A 219 10.77 6.68 11.19
N LEU A 220 10.78 5.75 12.13
CA LEU A 220 11.24 4.38 11.93
C LEU A 220 10.03 3.46 11.72
N ALA A 221 10.12 2.56 10.75
CA ALA A 221 9.01 1.68 10.39
C ALA A 221 8.59 0.76 11.55
N TRP A 222 9.55 0.26 12.33
CA TRP A 222 9.29 -0.59 13.48
C TRP A 222 8.54 0.15 14.62
N GLN A 223 8.70 1.47 14.72
CA GLN A 223 8.02 2.29 15.73
C GLN A 223 6.60 2.67 15.31
N THR A 224 6.40 2.98 14.03
CA THR A 224 5.15 3.54 13.52
C THR A 224 4.24 2.51 12.86
N HIS A 225 4.69 1.27 12.72
CA HIS A 225 4.05 0.19 11.97
C HIS A 225 3.77 0.51 10.49
N PHE A 226 4.29 1.64 9.99
CA PHE A 226 4.17 2.01 8.58
C PHE A 226 5.45 1.68 7.82
N VAL A 227 5.40 0.69 6.95
CA VAL A 227 6.56 0.14 6.22
C VAL A 227 7.23 1.11 5.26
N GLY A 228 6.60 2.24 4.94
CA GLY A 228 7.20 3.31 4.12
C GLY A 228 8.11 4.25 4.89
N HIS A 229 8.13 4.20 6.21
CA HIS A 229 9.14 4.88 7.01
C HIS A 229 10.49 4.17 6.93
N LEU A 230 11.53 4.71 7.57
CA LEU A 230 12.88 4.15 7.47
C LEU A 230 12.90 2.71 7.95
N ARG A 231 13.39 1.84 7.06
CA ARG A 231 13.53 0.40 7.31
C ARG A 231 14.91 0.10 7.89
N ALA A 232 14.95 -0.96 8.70
CA ALA A 232 16.20 -1.40 9.36
C ALA A 232 17.31 -1.73 8.36
N VAL A 233 16.98 -2.24 7.17
CA VAL A 233 17.96 -2.55 6.11
C VAL A 233 18.74 -1.32 5.62
N ASN A 234 18.22 -0.11 5.82
CA ASN A 234 18.86 1.14 5.42
C ASN A 234 19.28 1.98 6.65
N ASN A 235 19.73 1.34 7.72
CA ASN A 235 19.87 2.01 9.02
C ASN A 235 21.32 2.22 9.49
N ASN A 236 22.31 1.75 8.72
CA ASN A 236 23.72 1.80 9.13
C ASN A 236 24.22 3.24 9.36
N PHE A 237 23.73 4.18 8.56
CA PHE A 237 24.07 5.60 8.71
C PHE A 237 23.75 6.15 10.12
N LEU A 238 22.65 5.69 10.75
CA LEU A 238 22.29 6.14 12.10
C LEU A 238 23.33 5.74 13.15
N ASP A 239 23.95 4.57 12.98
CA ASP A 239 25.00 4.10 13.87
C ASP A 239 26.20 5.05 13.82
N THR A 240 26.63 5.45 12.63
CA THR A 240 27.74 6.42 12.46
C THR A 240 27.44 7.76 13.12
N TYR A 241 26.21 8.25 13.03
CA TYR A 241 25.79 9.50 13.66
C TYR A 241 25.77 9.40 15.19
N GLN A 242 25.22 8.33 15.74
CA GLN A 242 25.14 8.09 17.18
C GLN A 242 26.51 7.90 17.82
N LEU A 243 27.45 7.25 17.13
CA LEU A 243 28.81 7.04 17.59
C LEU A 243 29.72 8.26 17.39
N LYS A 244 29.13 9.44 17.12
CA LYS A 244 29.82 10.73 17.00
C LYS A 244 30.88 10.77 15.88
N SER A 245 30.57 10.12 14.75
CA SER A 245 31.32 10.35 13.52
C SER A 245 31.08 11.77 12.99
N GLN A 246 31.74 12.15 11.90
CA GLN A 246 31.50 13.43 11.23
C GLN A 246 30.09 13.50 10.57
N ASN A 247 29.41 12.36 10.41
CA ASN A 247 28.09 12.29 9.81
C ASN A 247 27.01 12.85 10.73
N ALA A 248 25.96 13.46 10.16
CA ALA A 248 24.89 14.06 10.95
C ALA A 248 23.52 14.06 10.25
N LEU A 249 22.47 13.97 11.08
CA LEU A 249 21.09 14.30 10.71
C LEU A 249 20.80 15.75 11.10
N LEU A 250 20.51 16.59 10.12
CA LEU A 250 20.20 18.00 10.34
C LEU A 250 18.66 18.18 10.34
N ASP A 251 18.10 18.49 11.49
CA ASP A 251 16.69 18.89 11.61
C ASP A 251 16.53 20.32 11.11
N GLY A 252 16.14 20.49 9.86
CA GLY A 252 16.04 21.80 9.26
C GLY A 252 15.43 21.82 7.88
N GLU A 253 15.16 23.02 7.40
CA GLU A 253 14.69 23.32 6.07
C GLU A 253 15.84 23.89 5.23
N VAL A 254 16.04 23.35 4.03
CA VAL A 254 16.97 23.94 3.06
C VAL A 254 16.28 25.14 2.41
N LEU A 255 16.90 26.30 2.52
CA LEU A 255 16.37 27.55 1.93
C LEU A 255 16.95 27.78 0.53
N SER A 256 18.25 27.54 0.34
CA SER A 256 18.90 27.72 -0.97
C SER A 256 20.11 26.81 -1.14
N VAL A 257 20.41 26.50 -2.40
CA VAL A 257 21.64 25.87 -2.86
C VAL A 257 22.31 26.84 -3.84
N LYS A 258 23.55 27.26 -3.58
CA LYS A 258 24.30 28.19 -4.43
C LYS A 258 25.67 27.62 -4.75
N ARG A 259 26.21 27.96 -5.90
CA ARG A 259 27.58 27.64 -6.31
C ARG A 259 28.21 28.85 -6.94
N PRO A 260 28.70 29.81 -6.07
CA PRO A 260 29.25 31.09 -6.55
C PRO A 260 30.45 30.94 -7.46
N ASP A 261 31.30 29.94 -7.19
CA ASP A 261 32.43 29.56 -8.00
C ASP A 261 32.16 28.19 -8.66
N PRO A 262 32.22 28.09 -10.00
CA PRO A 262 32.01 26.80 -10.70
C PRO A 262 32.93 25.66 -10.24
N ASP A 263 34.15 25.98 -9.78
CA ASP A 263 35.14 25.03 -9.28
C ASP A 263 35.12 24.90 -7.74
N GLY A 264 34.33 25.74 -7.07
CA GLY A 264 34.21 25.79 -5.61
C GLY A 264 33.11 24.89 -5.07
N PRO A 265 32.95 24.87 -3.75
CA PRO A 265 31.88 24.10 -3.08
C PRO A 265 30.51 24.72 -3.33
N TYR A 266 29.49 23.86 -3.18
CA TYR A 266 28.11 24.32 -3.00
C TYR A 266 27.95 24.96 -1.62
N LEU A 267 27.31 26.11 -1.54
CA LEU A 267 26.92 26.77 -0.29
C LEU A 267 25.43 26.52 -0.08
N VAL A 268 25.09 25.79 0.99
CA VAL A 268 23.70 25.42 1.28
C VAL A 268 23.22 26.11 2.55
N ALA A 269 22.20 26.95 2.41
CA ALA A 269 21.58 27.62 3.55
C ALA A 269 20.53 26.71 4.20
N VAL A 270 20.75 26.38 5.47
CA VAL A 270 19.85 25.53 6.26
C VAL A 270 19.30 26.32 7.43
N LYS A 271 17.98 26.39 7.55
CA LYS A 271 17.25 26.90 8.71
C LYS A 271 16.96 25.77 9.66
N PHE A 272 17.59 25.77 10.83
CA PHE A 272 17.44 24.72 11.82
C PHE A 272 16.09 24.78 12.54
N ALA A 273 15.41 23.63 12.68
CA ALA A 273 14.07 23.55 13.26
C ALA A 273 14.04 23.69 14.79
N ARG A 274 15.13 23.32 15.47
CA ARG A 274 15.20 23.29 16.96
C ARG A 274 15.91 24.48 17.57
N VAL A 275 16.49 25.34 16.76
CA VAL A 275 17.20 26.54 17.20
C VAL A 275 16.51 27.72 16.52
N ALA A 276 15.81 28.53 17.30
CA ALA A 276 15.06 29.65 16.78
C ALA A 276 15.95 30.57 15.93
N GLU A 277 15.51 30.85 14.71
CA GLU A 277 16.10 31.82 13.77
C GLU A 277 17.54 31.56 13.31
N VAL A 278 18.14 30.41 13.64
CA VAL A 278 19.49 30.11 13.14
C VAL A 278 19.42 29.60 11.72
N VAL A 279 19.91 30.41 10.79
CA VAL A 279 20.24 30.01 9.43
C VAL A 279 21.76 29.90 9.33
N LYS A 280 22.23 28.75 8.84
CA LYS A 280 23.66 28.52 8.63
C LYS A 280 23.91 28.14 7.18
N GLU A 281 24.88 28.79 6.56
CA GLU A 281 25.40 28.39 5.26
C GLU A 281 26.53 27.38 5.45
N ILE A 282 26.41 26.22 4.84
CA ILE A 282 27.32 25.09 5.01
C ILE A 282 27.89 24.69 3.64
N PRO A 283 29.24 24.57 3.51
CA PRO A 283 29.83 24.18 2.25
C PRO A 283 29.82 22.67 2.05
N TYR A 284 29.47 22.23 0.84
CA TYR A 284 29.49 20.82 0.40
C TYR A 284 30.15 20.68 -0.97
N ASP A 285 30.74 19.52 -1.22
CA ASP A 285 31.33 19.17 -2.51
C ASP A 285 30.30 18.52 -3.45
N ARG A 286 29.32 17.82 -2.87
CA ARG A 286 28.19 17.20 -3.60
C ARG A 286 26.87 17.44 -2.85
N VAL A 287 25.81 17.67 -3.59
CA VAL A 287 24.43 17.83 -3.04
C VAL A 287 23.48 16.91 -3.80
N ILE A 288 22.85 15.99 -3.10
CA ILE A 288 21.96 14.96 -3.65
C ILE A 288 20.52 15.27 -3.24
N LEU A 289 19.59 15.21 -4.20
CA LEU A 289 18.16 15.44 -3.98
C LEU A 289 17.40 14.11 -3.94
N ALA A 290 17.00 13.64 -2.75
CA ALA A 290 16.27 12.38 -2.52
C ALA A 290 14.93 12.61 -1.83
N THR A 291 14.08 13.45 -2.42
CA THR A 291 12.83 13.97 -1.84
C THR A 291 11.58 13.17 -2.20
N GLY A 292 11.75 12.02 -2.85
CA GLY A 292 10.68 11.10 -3.22
C GLY A 292 9.99 11.44 -4.53
N PHE A 293 8.82 10.80 -4.75
CA PHE A 293 8.13 10.81 -6.04
C PHE A 293 6.66 11.19 -5.88
N ARG A 294 6.04 11.58 -7.01
CA ARG A 294 4.63 11.92 -7.17
C ARG A 294 4.00 11.16 -8.33
N PHE A 295 2.69 11.09 -8.34
CA PHE A 295 1.91 10.67 -9.50
C PHE A 295 2.07 11.67 -10.64
N ASP A 296 2.18 11.17 -11.86
CA ASP A 296 2.24 12.01 -13.05
C ASP A 296 0.86 12.16 -13.70
N ALA A 297 0.17 13.27 -13.41
CA ALA A 297 -1.10 13.61 -14.01
C ALA A 297 -0.96 14.36 -15.35
N SER A 298 0.27 14.64 -15.83
CA SER A 298 0.49 15.42 -17.06
C SER A 298 0.08 14.65 -18.31
N LEU A 299 -0.06 13.34 -18.23
CA LEU A 299 -0.56 12.48 -19.30
C LEU A 299 -2.02 12.75 -19.66
N PHE A 300 -2.80 13.32 -18.75
CA PHE A 300 -4.23 13.52 -18.91
C PHE A 300 -4.56 14.92 -19.41
N ASP A 301 -5.41 14.98 -20.43
CA ASP A 301 -6.02 16.23 -20.87
C ASP A 301 -6.98 16.81 -19.83
N ALA A 302 -7.36 18.05 -20.00
CA ALA A 302 -8.24 18.75 -19.07
C ALA A 302 -9.62 18.09 -18.92
N ASP A 303 -10.10 17.40 -19.96
CA ASP A 303 -11.40 16.71 -19.99
C ASP A 303 -11.44 15.38 -19.20
N CYS A 304 -10.29 14.86 -18.80
CA CYS A 304 -10.19 13.63 -18.03
C CYS A 304 -9.04 13.63 -17.01
N ARG A 305 -8.54 14.81 -16.62
CA ARG A 305 -7.48 14.91 -15.63
C ARG A 305 -8.02 14.61 -14.24
N PRO A 306 -7.48 13.59 -13.54
CA PRO A 306 -7.91 13.31 -12.18
C PRO A 306 -7.49 14.42 -11.22
N GLU A 307 -8.36 14.70 -10.26
CA GLU A 307 -7.99 15.52 -9.11
C GLU A 307 -6.90 14.85 -8.28
N LEU A 308 -6.04 15.68 -7.67
CA LEU A 308 -4.94 15.20 -6.84
C LEU A 308 -5.17 15.54 -5.38
N THR A 309 -4.58 14.75 -4.51
CA THR A 309 -4.65 14.91 -3.05
C THR A 309 -3.27 14.78 -2.40
N ILE A 310 -3.19 15.05 -1.10
CA ILE A 310 -1.96 14.94 -0.30
C ILE A 310 -0.80 15.74 -0.94
N LYS A 311 -1.04 17.05 -1.13
CA LYS A 311 -0.10 17.99 -1.75
C LYS A 311 0.29 17.54 -3.18
N ASP A 312 -0.68 17.18 -3.97
CA ASP A 312 -0.55 16.71 -5.37
C ASP A 312 0.31 15.46 -5.54
N ARG A 313 0.40 14.64 -4.50
CA ARG A 313 1.24 13.44 -4.53
C ARG A 313 0.53 12.25 -5.18
N PHE A 314 -0.77 12.13 -4.98
CA PHE A 314 -1.59 11.01 -5.43
C PHE A 314 -2.90 11.46 -6.05
N PRO A 315 -3.52 10.64 -6.93
CA PRO A 315 -4.88 10.90 -7.39
C PRO A 315 -5.88 10.77 -6.23
N ALA A 316 -6.88 11.65 -6.20
CA ALA A 316 -8.02 11.55 -5.31
C ALA A 316 -8.95 10.41 -5.76
N GLN A 317 -9.38 9.55 -4.83
CA GLN A 317 -10.05 8.29 -5.12
C GLN A 317 -11.29 8.11 -4.27
N THR A 318 -12.31 7.49 -4.86
CA THR A 318 -13.48 6.98 -4.16
C THR A 318 -13.16 5.71 -3.37
N ASP A 319 -14.12 5.18 -2.63
CA ASP A 319 -14.06 3.88 -1.95
C ASP A 319 -13.85 2.67 -2.90
N ALA A 320 -14.10 2.85 -4.20
CA ALA A 320 -13.87 1.88 -5.26
C ALA A 320 -12.57 2.09 -6.05
N TRP A 321 -11.64 2.90 -5.54
CA TRP A 321 -10.41 3.33 -6.26
C TRP A 321 -10.66 4.02 -7.61
N GLU A 322 -11.86 4.50 -7.85
CA GLU A 322 -12.21 5.32 -8.99
C GLU A 322 -11.82 6.79 -8.74
N SER A 323 -11.48 7.54 -9.79
CA SER A 323 -11.26 8.98 -9.67
C SER A 323 -12.51 9.69 -9.15
N VAL A 324 -12.35 10.64 -8.23
CA VAL A 324 -13.48 11.39 -7.66
C VAL A 324 -14.20 12.28 -8.69
N ASN A 325 -13.53 12.63 -9.77
CA ASN A 325 -14.04 13.57 -10.80
C ASN A 325 -14.09 13.00 -12.21
N VAL A 326 -13.54 11.81 -12.45
CA VAL A 326 -13.52 11.16 -13.78
C VAL A 326 -14.08 9.75 -13.66
N PRO A 327 -15.34 9.51 -14.00
CA PRO A 327 -15.93 8.18 -13.99
C PRO A 327 -15.17 7.19 -14.88
N ASP A 328 -15.14 5.90 -14.51
CA ASP A 328 -14.47 4.80 -15.24
C ASP A 328 -12.93 4.92 -15.30
N LEU A 329 -12.34 5.86 -14.57
CA LEU A 329 -10.91 5.98 -14.36
C LEU A 329 -10.55 5.41 -12.99
N PHE A 330 -9.86 4.28 -12.97
CA PHE A 330 -9.49 3.55 -11.75
C PHE A 330 -7.98 3.58 -11.51
N PHE A 331 -7.59 3.36 -10.25
CA PHE A 331 -6.20 3.37 -9.84
C PHE A 331 -5.83 2.05 -9.16
N ALA A 332 -4.61 1.57 -9.43
CA ALA A 332 -4.06 0.35 -8.85
C ALA A 332 -2.60 0.53 -8.41
N GLY A 333 -2.19 -0.22 -7.40
CA GLY A 333 -0.80 -0.21 -6.93
C GLY A 333 -0.46 0.93 -5.99
N THR A 334 0.80 1.35 -5.98
CA THR A 334 1.34 2.35 -5.02
C THR A 334 0.53 3.64 -4.92
N ILE A 335 -0.13 4.07 -5.99
CA ILE A 335 -0.94 5.29 -6.00
C ILE A 335 -2.25 5.16 -5.21
N THR A 336 -2.66 3.94 -4.84
CA THR A 336 -3.86 3.70 -4.03
C THR A 336 -3.66 4.04 -2.55
N GLN A 337 -2.42 4.26 -2.10
CA GLN A 337 -2.14 4.67 -0.72
C GLN A 337 -2.73 6.04 -0.34
N ALA A 338 -3.31 6.77 -1.28
CA ALA A 338 -4.08 7.98 -0.97
C ALA A 338 -5.21 7.71 0.04
N ARG A 339 -5.78 6.49 0.01
CA ARG A 339 -6.93 6.10 0.84
C ARG A 339 -6.56 5.71 2.28
N ASP A 340 -5.34 5.18 2.48
CA ASP A 340 -4.83 4.75 3.79
C ASP A 340 -3.46 5.37 4.13
N PHE A 341 -3.21 6.58 3.65
CA PHE A 341 -1.90 7.22 3.68
C PHE A 341 -1.24 7.21 5.06
N LYS A 342 -0.11 6.50 5.16
CA LYS A 342 0.66 6.27 6.38
C LYS A 342 -0.10 5.54 7.51
N ARG A 343 -1.12 4.77 7.15
CA ARG A 343 -1.88 3.95 8.10
C ARG A 343 -1.69 2.46 7.84
N SER A 344 -1.98 2.01 6.61
CA SER A 344 -1.86 0.62 6.22
C SER A 344 -0.91 0.46 5.03
N THR A 345 -1.01 -0.61 4.27
CA THR A 345 0.00 -1.03 3.29
C THR A 345 -0.43 -0.98 1.83
N SER A 346 -1.50 -0.23 1.49
CA SER A 346 -1.97 -0.09 0.09
C SER A 346 -0.91 0.44 -0.88
N GLY A 347 0.12 1.11 -0.37
CA GLY A 347 1.23 1.61 -1.19
C GLY A 347 2.28 0.56 -1.58
N PHE A 348 2.18 -0.67 -1.08
CA PHE A 348 3.20 -1.71 -1.18
C PHE A 348 2.64 -2.99 -1.78
N ILE A 349 3.50 -3.83 -2.38
CA ILE A 349 3.09 -5.03 -3.12
C ILE A 349 2.21 -5.95 -2.28
N HIS A 350 2.65 -6.27 -1.07
CA HIS A 350 1.93 -7.16 -0.15
C HIS A 350 0.55 -6.63 0.28
N GLY A 351 0.32 -5.32 0.23
CA GLY A 351 -0.99 -4.70 0.46
C GLY A 351 -1.78 -4.56 -0.82
N PHE A 352 -1.25 -3.82 -1.82
CA PHE A 352 -2.05 -3.53 -3.01
C PHE A 352 -2.42 -4.76 -3.84
N ARG A 353 -1.74 -5.90 -3.74
CA ARG A 353 -2.17 -7.12 -4.41
C ARG A 353 -3.59 -7.54 -4.00
N TYR A 354 -3.95 -7.36 -2.73
CA TYR A 354 -5.33 -7.56 -2.24
C TYR A 354 -6.26 -6.42 -2.65
N GLY A 355 -5.77 -5.17 -2.62
CA GLY A 355 -6.52 -4.02 -3.13
C GLY A 355 -6.90 -4.17 -4.60
N VAL A 356 -5.99 -4.66 -5.45
CA VAL A 356 -6.27 -4.93 -6.88
C VAL A 356 -7.28 -6.07 -7.03
N ARG A 357 -7.22 -7.12 -6.17
CA ARG A 357 -8.22 -8.18 -6.17
C ARG A 357 -9.61 -7.66 -5.77
N ALA A 358 -9.68 -6.81 -4.75
CA ALA A 358 -10.93 -6.17 -4.36
C ALA A 358 -11.46 -5.21 -5.44
N LEU A 359 -10.58 -4.41 -6.06
CA LEU A 359 -10.96 -3.58 -7.22
C LEU A 359 -11.54 -4.42 -8.35
N HIS A 360 -10.90 -5.52 -8.71
CA HIS A 360 -11.41 -6.42 -9.74
C HIS A 360 -12.81 -6.94 -9.39
N ARG A 361 -13.05 -7.37 -8.15
CA ARG A 361 -14.38 -7.81 -7.69
C ARG A 361 -15.44 -6.70 -7.79
N ILE A 362 -15.07 -5.45 -7.48
CA ILE A 362 -15.95 -4.28 -7.66
C ILE A 362 -16.26 -4.06 -9.14
N LEU A 363 -15.29 -4.17 -10.03
CA LEU A 363 -15.49 -4.02 -11.47
C LEU A 363 -16.40 -5.12 -12.02
N GLU A 364 -16.17 -6.38 -11.61
CA GLU A 364 -17.02 -7.51 -11.97
C GLU A 364 -18.47 -7.31 -11.52
N GLN A 365 -18.68 -6.86 -10.29
CA GLN A 365 -20.01 -6.59 -9.76
C GLN A 365 -20.69 -5.44 -10.51
N ARG A 366 -19.99 -4.34 -10.74
CA ARG A 366 -20.54 -3.12 -11.34
C ARG A 366 -20.88 -3.29 -12.82
N TYR A 367 -20.00 -3.91 -13.60
CA TYR A 367 -20.10 -3.93 -15.06
C TYR A 367 -20.54 -5.27 -15.62
N GLU A 368 -20.23 -6.36 -14.93
CA GLU A 368 -20.52 -7.70 -15.39
C GLU A 368 -21.65 -8.38 -14.59
N ARG A 369 -22.15 -7.68 -13.53
CA ARG A 369 -23.19 -8.18 -12.63
C ARG A 369 -22.81 -9.50 -11.92
N ALA A 370 -21.53 -9.79 -11.82
CA ALA A 370 -21.04 -10.94 -11.09
C ALA A 370 -21.18 -10.66 -9.58
N PRO A 371 -21.79 -11.55 -8.79
CA PRO A 371 -21.93 -11.32 -7.37
C PRO A 371 -20.56 -11.39 -6.68
N TRP A 372 -20.43 -10.64 -5.58
CA TRP A 372 -19.24 -10.82 -4.72
C TRP A 372 -19.20 -12.25 -4.21
N PRO A 373 -18.03 -12.91 -4.22
CA PRO A 373 -17.90 -14.27 -3.70
C PRO A 373 -18.35 -14.33 -2.24
N ARG A 374 -19.21 -15.26 -1.92
CA ARG A 374 -19.76 -15.42 -0.57
C ARG A 374 -19.87 -16.88 -0.16
N ARG A 375 -19.79 -17.12 1.14
CA ARG A 375 -20.01 -18.42 1.77
C ARG A 375 -21.22 -18.32 2.70
N GLU A 376 -22.14 -19.25 2.59
CA GLU A 376 -23.25 -19.34 3.54
C GLU A 376 -22.77 -19.93 4.86
N VAL A 377 -23.17 -19.31 5.96
CA VAL A 377 -22.86 -19.71 7.33
C VAL A 377 -24.18 -19.85 8.10
N PRO A 378 -24.35 -20.90 8.93
CA PRO A 378 -25.53 -20.99 9.80
C PRO A 378 -25.64 -19.72 10.66
N ARG A 379 -26.86 -19.18 10.78
CA ARG A 379 -27.13 -17.97 11.57
C ARG A 379 -27.22 -18.29 13.06
N THR A 380 -26.14 -18.88 13.59
CA THR A 380 -25.96 -19.10 15.04
C THR A 380 -24.71 -18.39 15.52
N ALA A 381 -24.67 -18.02 16.79
CA ALA A 381 -23.52 -17.31 17.35
C ALA A 381 -22.24 -18.14 17.25
N GLU A 382 -22.35 -19.44 17.49
CA GLU A 382 -21.23 -20.39 17.41
C GLU A 382 -20.68 -20.48 15.98
N ALA A 383 -21.56 -20.70 15.00
CA ALA A 383 -21.13 -20.85 13.61
C ALA A 383 -20.51 -19.57 13.03
N VAL A 384 -21.05 -18.40 13.40
CA VAL A 384 -20.47 -17.10 12.99
C VAL A 384 -19.15 -16.87 13.70
N ALA A 385 -19.05 -17.17 15.02
CA ALA A 385 -17.79 -17.04 15.76
C ALA A 385 -16.71 -17.95 15.17
N ASP A 386 -17.04 -19.21 14.89
CA ASP A 386 -16.12 -20.17 14.30
C ASP A 386 -15.63 -19.70 12.92
N ALA A 387 -16.52 -19.19 12.08
CA ALA A 387 -16.18 -18.65 10.77
C ALA A 387 -15.26 -17.43 10.86
N VAL A 388 -15.51 -16.53 11.81
CA VAL A 388 -14.68 -15.35 12.08
C VAL A 388 -13.28 -15.77 12.54
N LEU A 389 -13.20 -16.64 13.56
CA LEU A 389 -11.92 -17.07 14.12
C LEU A 389 -11.09 -17.91 13.13
N GLU A 390 -11.73 -18.82 12.38
CA GLU A 390 -11.07 -19.53 11.29
C GLU A 390 -10.43 -18.55 10.30
N ARG A 391 -11.16 -17.50 9.94
CA ARG A 391 -10.69 -16.53 8.94
C ARG A 391 -9.57 -15.64 9.47
N VAL A 392 -9.69 -15.04 10.63
CA VAL A 392 -8.67 -14.13 11.18
C VAL A 392 -7.37 -14.84 11.52
N ASN A 393 -7.42 -16.12 11.88
CA ASN A 393 -6.25 -16.94 12.13
C ASN A 393 -5.44 -17.24 10.87
N ARG A 394 -6.05 -17.16 9.69
CA ARG A 394 -5.44 -17.58 8.43
C ARG A 394 -5.21 -16.45 7.43
N THR A 395 -6.07 -15.43 7.43
CA THR A 395 -6.04 -14.39 6.41
C THR A 395 -4.72 -13.64 6.32
N SER A 396 -4.19 -13.51 5.12
CA SER A 396 -3.12 -12.58 4.80
C SER A 396 -3.65 -11.20 4.38
N ALA A 397 -4.83 -11.13 3.77
CA ALA A 397 -5.41 -9.88 3.27
C ALA A 397 -5.70 -8.88 4.41
N LEU A 398 -6.44 -9.31 5.45
CA LEU A 398 -6.73 -8.47 6.60
C LEU A 398 -5.48 -8.14 7.41
N TRP A 399 -4.52 -9.07 7.45
CA TRP A 399 -3.21 -8.86 8.07
C TRP A 399 -2.43 -7.74 7.40
N GLN A 400 -2.37 -7.74 6.07
CA GLN A 400 -1.61 -6.74 5.32
C GLN A 400 -2.32 -5.40 5.22
N LEU A 401 -3.64 -5.41 5.04
CA LEU A 401 -4.46 -4.20 4.91
C LEU A 401 -5.34 -4.00 6.16
N PHE A 402 -4.69 -4.08 7.34
CA PHE A 402 -5.34 -3.91 8.64
C PHE A 402 -6.14 -2.59 8.69
N ALA A 403 -7.28 -2.63 9.36
CA ALA A 403 -8.25 -1.53 9.47
C ALA A 403 -8.78 -0.97 8.12
N PHE A 404 -8.30 -1.48 6.99
CA PHE A 404 -8.66 -0.99 5.66
C PHE A 404 -9.52 -2.00 4.88
N LEU A 405 -9.06 -3.26 4.77
CA LEU A 405 -9.91 -4.36 4.34
C LEU A 405 -10.57 -5.02 5.54
N GLY A 406 -11.78 -5.46 5.34
CA GLY A 406 -12.52 -6.26 6.30
C GLY A 406 -13.30 -7.36 5.60
N ASP A 407 -13.70 -8.33 6.37
CA ASP A 407 -14.72 -9.29 5.96
C ASP A 407 -16.08 -8.80 6.47
N ALA A 408 -17.15 -9.26 5.83
CA ALA A 408 -18.51 -8.94 6.22
C ALA A 408 -19.33 -10.20 6.48
N VAL A 409 -20.18 -10.16 7.49
CA VAL A 409 -21.23 -11.16 7.69
C VAL A 409 -22.58 -10.46 7.54
N LEU A 410 -23.23 -10.69 6.41
CA LEU A 410 -24.54 -10.11 6.13
C LEU A 410 -25.63 -10.95 6.80
N LEU A 411 -26.44 -10.29 7.61
CA LEU A 411 -27.54 -10.92 8.34
C LEU A 411 -28.85 -10.55 7.64
N GLY A 412 -29.39 -11.46 6.83
CA GLY A 412 -30.67 -11.26 6.14
C GLY A 412 -31.85 -11.14 7.11
N ASP A 413 -32.94 -10.52 6.66
CA ASP A 413 -34.16 -10.44 7.46
C ASP A 413 -34.82 -11.84 7.55
N PRO A 414 -35.00 -12.39 8.76
CA PRO A 414 -35.71 -13.65 8.94
C PRO A 414 -37.14 -13.62 8.42
N ALA A 415 -37.79 -12.45 8.40
CA ALA A 415 -39.14 -12.27 7.91
C ALA A 415 -39.26 -12.41 6.38
N GLU A 416 -38.18 -12.20 5.64
CA GLU A 416 -38.08 -12.36 4.19
C GLU A 416 -37.53 -13.73 3.75
N GLY A 417 -37.45 -14.70 4.66
CA GLY A 417 -37.00 -16.07 4.37
C GLY A 417 -35.46 -16.24 4.38
N GLY A 418 -34.71 -15.25 4.84
CA GLY A 418 -33.26 -15.30 5.01
C GLY A 418 -32.85 -16.14 6.21
N ALA A 419 -32.79 -17.47 6.06
CA ALA A 419 -32.45 -18.40 7.15
C ALA A 419 -30.96 -18.47 7.48
N GLY A 420 -30.07 -17.86 6.67
CA GLY A 420 -28.61 -17.93 6.80
C GLY A 420 -27.95 -16.58 7.01
N ALA A 421 -26.64 -16.62 7.24
CA ALA A 421 -25.75 -15.48 7.18
C ALA A 421 -24.78 -15.67 6.00
N ALA A 422 -24.55 -14.61 5.23
CA ALA A 422 -23.61 -14.65 4.12
C ALA A 422 -22.28 -14.04 4.54
N TYR A 423 -21.19 -14.82 4.49
CA TYR A 423 -19.84 -14.38 4.79
C TYR A 423 -19.14 -13.94 3.50
N LEU A 424 -18.70 -12.67 3.44
CA LEU A 424 -17.99 -12.05 2.33
C LEU A 424 -16.59 -11.68 2.79
N GLU A 425 -15.60 -11.91 1.95
CA GLU A 425 -14.19 -11.69 2.28
C GLU A 425 -13.59 -10.50 1.52
N GLU A 426 -12.73 -9.73 2.21
CA GLU A 426 -11.80 -8.76 1.62
C GLU A 426 -12.47 -7.57 0.94
N LEU A 427 -13.43 -6.96 1.60
CA LEU A 427 -14.02 -5.71 1.15
C LEU A 427 -13.30 -4.50 1.77
N PRO A 428 -13.07 -3.41 1.02
CA PRO A 428 -12.79 -2.14 1.67
C PRO A 428 -13.95 -1.76 2.59
N VAL A 429 -13.67 -1.43 3.84
CA VAL A 429 -14.73 -1.21 4.84
C VAL A 429 -15.66 -0.08 4.45
N ASP A 430 -15.11 1.03 3.94
CA ASP A 430 -15.90 2.17 3.46
C ASP A 430 -16.78 1.82 2.23
N HIS A 431 -16.25 1.00 1.32
CA HIS A 431 -17.02 0.48 0.18
C HIS A 431 -18.17 -0.43 0.63
N LEU A 432 -17.91 -1.30 1.61
CA LEU A 432 -18.94 -2.18 2.17
C LEU A 432 -20.13 -1.37 2.72
N HIS A 433 -19.85 -0.34 3.53
CA HIS A 433 -20.91 0.50 4.09
C HIS A 433 -21.77 1.16 3.00
N ARG A 434 -21.15 1.68 1.95
CA ARG A 434 -21.86 2.28 0.83
C ARG A 434 -22.64 1.22 0.05
N ALA A 435 -22.03 0.09 -0.28
CA ALA A 435 -22.66 -0.97 -1.06
C ALA A 435 -23.88 -1.58 -0.34
N VAL A 436 -23.84 -1.72 0.99
CA VAL A 436 -25.01 -2.12 1.79
C VAL A 436 -26.09 -1.05 1.72
N SER A 437 -25.74 0.23 1.90
CA SER A 437 -26.73 1.33 1.85
C SER A 437 -27.40 1.48 0.48
N GLU A 438 -26.70 1.15 -0.60
CA GLU A 438 -27.19 1.16 -1.97
C GLU A 438 -27.93 -0.14 -2.36
N GLY A 439 -28.03 -1.12 -1.45
CA GLY A 439 -28.72 -2.40 -1.70
C GLY A 439 -27.98 -3.33 -2.67
N VAL A 440 -26.69 -3.15 -2.88
CA VAL A 440 -25.86 -3.94 -3.82
C VAL A 440 -25.84 -5.43 -3.46
N PHE A 441 -25.94 -5.75 -2.17
CA PHE A 441 -25.96 -7.12 -1.65
C PHE A 441 -27.38 -7.68 -1.42
N GLY A 442 -28.42 -6.95 -1.84
CA GLY A 442 -29.82 -7.24 -1.54
C GLY A 442 -30.27 -6.64 -0.21
N PRO A 443 -31.46 -7.03 0.28
CA PRO A 443 -31.95 -6.57 1.58
C PRO A 443 -31.06 -7.08 2.71
N VAL A 444 -30.45 -6.18 3.45
CA VAL A 444 -29.59 -6.47 4.61
C VAL A 444 -30.07 -5.62 5.77
N ASP A 445 -30.64 -6.25 6.79
CA ASP A 445 -31.08 -5.56 8.01
C ASP A 445 -29.87 -5.12 8.84
N ARG A 446 -29.00 -6.08 9.16
CA ARG A 446 -27.80 -5.86 9.95
C ARG A 446 -26.61 -6.61 9.35
N TYR A 447 -25.43 -6.13 9.61
CA TYR A 447 -24.21 -6.81 9.18
C TYR A 447 -23.07 -6.60 10.18
N LEU A 448 -22.16 -7.56 10.18
CA LEU A 448 -20.91 -7.45 10.92
C LEU A 448 -19.80 -7.05 9.96
N THR A 449 -18.87 -6.24 10.45
CA THR A 449 -17.54 -6.09 9.87
C THR A 449 -16.53 -6.78 10.76
N VAL A 450 -15.58 -7.48 10.15
CA VAL A 450 -14.45 -8.16 10.81
C VAL A 450 -13.17 -7.57 10.25
N THR A 451 -12.37 -6.96 11.10
CA THR A 451 -11.09 -6.35 10.74
C THR A 451 -9.98 -6.85 11.66
N LEU A 452 -8.73 -6.75 11.23
CA LEU A 452 -7.58 -6.79 12.12
C LEU A 452 -7.11 -5.37 12.36
N GLU A 453 -6.92 -4.98 13.61
CA GLU A 453 -6.57 -3.61 13.97
C GLU A 453 -5.50 -3.59 15.06
N TYR A 454 -4.67 -2.56 15.04
CA TYR A 454 -3.85 -2.21 16.19
C TYR A 454 -4.67 -1.41 17.19
N GLY A 455 -4.27 -1.44 18.45
CA GLY A 455 -4.88 -0.61 19.49
C GLY A 455 -4.76 0.88 19.23
N ALA A 456 -5.51 1.68 19.96
CA ALA A 456 -5.49 3.13 19.86
C ALA A 456 -4.06 3.68 20.02
N ASP A 457 -3.71 4.69 19.19
CA ASP A 457 -2.40 5.35 19.23
C ASP A 457 -1.17 4.44 19.01
N HIS A 458 -1.35 3.28 18.36
CA HIS A 458 -0.26 2.33 18.10
C HIS A 458 0.96 2.95 17.41
N ASP A 459 0.78 3.98 16.59
CA ASP A 459 1.84 4.72 15.90
C ASP A 459 2.65 5.65 16.83
N LYS A 460 2.19 5.84 18.06
CA LYS A 460 2.85 6.64 19.11
C LYS A 460 3.51 5.79 20.19
N VAL A 461 3.15 4.52 20.25
CA VAL A 461 3.68 3.58 21.23
C VAL A 461 5.00 3.00 20.74
N ASN A 462 6.06 3.13 21.57
CA ASN A 462 7.32 2.47 21.27
C ASN A 462 7.24 0.98 21.63
N PRO A 463 7.28 0.03 20.68
CA PRO A 463 7.16 -1.40 20.96
C PRO A 463 8.33 -1.98 21.78
N PHE A 464 9.44 -1.23 21.93
CA PHE A 464 10.57 -1.61 22.80
C PHE A 464 10.53 -0.93 24.17
N ASP A 465 9.49 -0.15 24.46
CA ASP A 465 9.32 0.46 25.77
C ASP A 465 8.78 -0.59 26.75
N ILE A 466 9.57 -0.91 27.76
CA ILE A 466 9.22 -1.90 28.80
C ILE A 466 7.97 -1.52 29.61
N THR A 467 7.53 -0.28 29.55
CA THR A 467 6.30 0.19 30.22
C THR A 467 5.04 -0.03 29.39
N VAL A 468 5.16 -0.53 28.16
CA VAL A 468 4.04 -0.86 27.29
C VAL A 468 3.63 -2.30 27.55
N ASP A 469 2.66 -2.48 28.44
CA ASP A 469 2.14 -3.80 28.78
C ASP A 469 1.28 -4.39 27.64
N ARG A 470 1.35 -5.70 27.51
CA ARG A 470 0.37 -6.51 26.76
C ARG A 470 -0.74 -6.94 27.72
N LEU A 471 -1.92 -7.22 27.17
CA LEU A 471 -2.99 -7.81 27.95
C LEU A 471 -2.58 -9.19 28.48
N ALA A 472 -3.09 -9.52 29.67
CA ALA A 472 -2.92 -10.87 30.22
C ALA A 472 -3.59 -11.89 29.29
N GLN A 473 -2.97 -13.06 29.13
CA GLN A 473 -3.51 -14.13 28.26
C GLN A 473 -4.87 -14.66 28.73
N SER A 474 -5.27 -14.34 29.96
CA SER A 474 -6.59 -14.66 30.50
C SER A 474 -7.61 -13.54 30.40
N ASP A 475 -7.22 -12.38 29.84
CA ASP A 475 -8.13 -11.25 29.67
C ASP A 475 -9.14 -11.56 28.55
N THR A 476 -10.41 -11.37 28.82
CA THR A 476 -11.51 -11.59 27.86
C THR A 476 -12.09 -10.31 27.29
N GLY A 477 -11.54 -9.16 27.68
CA GLY A 477 -12.08 -7.84 27.36
C GLY A 477 -11.42 -7.10 26.22
N GLY A 478 -10.45 -7.62 25.53
CA GLY A 478 -9.74 -7.17 24.33
C GLY A 478 -9.66 -5.68 23.95
N LEU A 479 -10.50 -4.82 24.54
CA LEU A 479 -10.62 -3.39 24.19
C LEU A 479 -9.30 -2.61 24.39
N ASP A 480 -8.56 -2.97 25.42
CA ASP A 480 -7.28 -2.34 25.72
C ASP A 480 -6.08 -3.00 25.00
N SER A 481 -6.36 -3.91 24.06
CA SER A 481 -5.32 -4.49 23.20
C SER A 481 -4.54 -3.40 22.48
N ARG A 482 -3.22 -3.48 22.55
CA ARG A 482 -2.32 -2.51 21.89
C ARG A 482 -1.76 -3.03 20.59
N TYR A 483 -1.61 -4.34 20.48
CA TYR A 483 -1.08 -5.02 19.30
C TYR A 483 -2.21 -5.49 18.39
N LEU A 484 -1.85 -6.04 17.24
CA LEU A 484 -2.81 -6.47 16.23
C LEU A 484 -3.78 -7.52 16.80
N HIS A 485 -5.08 -7.28 16.64
CA HIS A 485 -6.13 -8.16 17.14
C HIS A 485 -7.39 -8.04 16.27
N PRO A 486 -8.28 -9.06 16.28
CA PRO A 486 -9.55 -8.98 15.56
C PRO A 486 -10.55 -8.05 16.25
N VAL A 487 -11.25 -7.25 15.43
CA VAL A 487 -12.35 -6.40 15.88
C VAL A 487 -13.60 -6.72 15.07
N VAL A 488 -14.69 -7.01 15.78
CA VAL A 488 -16.00 -7.34 15.18
C VAL A 488 -16.98 -6.24 15.55
N ARG A 489 -17.57 -5.58 14.54
CA ARG A 489 -18.54 -4.49 14.74
C ARG A 489 -19.88 -4.83 14.13
N LEU A 490 -20.94 -4.56 14.87
CA LEU A 490 -22.31 -4.69 14.40
C LEU A 490 -22.79 -3.35 13.85
N TRP A 491 -23.39 -3.40 12.66
CA TRP A 491 -23.91 -2.24 11.96
C TRP A 491 -25.39 -2.44 11.59
N GLN A 492 -26.16 -1.36 11.67
CA GLN A 492 -27.52 -1.26 11.17
C GLN A 492 -27.76 0.18 10.68
N ASP A 493 -28.37 0.34 9.51
CA ASP A 493 -28.68 1.64 8.89
C ASP A 493 -27.47 2.61 8.87
N GLY A 494 -26.27 2.10 8.59
CA GLY A 494 -25.03 2.86 8.57
C GLY A 494 -24.49 3.29 9.93
N LYS A 495 -25.12 2.82 11.04
CA LYS A 495 -24.68 3.13 12.41
C LYS A 495 -24.04 1.91 13.06
N GLN A 496 -22.92 2.12 13.72
CA GLN A 496 -22.32 1.11 14.58
C GLN A 496 -23.16 1.00 15.85
N LEU A 497 -23.66 -0.20 16.14
CA LEU A 497 -24.46 -0.49 17.33
C LEU A 497 -23.66 -1.08 18.47
N ALA A 498 -22.68 -1.93 18.15
CA ALA A 498 -21.85 -2.61 19.14
C ALA A 498 -20.51 -3.00 18.53
N GLU A 499 -19.52 -3.25 19.37
CA GLU A 499 -18.23 -3.79 18.95
C GLU A 499 -17.69 -4.78 19.98
N HIS A 500 -16.86 -5.70 19.51
CA HIS A 500 -16.14 -6.67 20.31
C HIS A 500 -14.70 -6.75 19.82
N HIS A 501 -13.76 -6.58 20.74
CA HIS A 501 -12.34 -6.77 20.53
C HIS A 501 -11.95 -8.16 21.03
N VAL A 502 -11.45 -9.00 20.14
CA VAL A 502 -10.86 -10.28 20.52
C VAL A 502 -9.47 -9.98 21.10
N THR A 503 -9.22 -10.45 22.33
CA THR A 503 -7.96 -10.14 23.05
C THR A 503 -6.73 -10.46 22.19
N GLU A 504 -5.76 -9.53 22.18
CA GLU A 504 -4.49 -9.75 21.49
C GLU A 504 -3.76 -10.99 22.00
N ASN A 505 -3.00 -11.62 21.10
CA ASN A 505 -2.21 -12.80 21.41
C ASN A 505 -0.79 -12.65 20.88
N LEU A 506 0.21 -13.13 21.59
CA LEU A 506 1.61 -12.97 21.22
C LEU A 506 1.95 -13.67 19.90
N GLU A 507 1.37 -14.84 19.69
CA GLU A 507 1.53 -15.66 18.50
C GLU A 507 0.64 -15.20 17.36
N ASN A 508 -0.32 -14.29 17.61
CA ASN A 508 -1.39 -13.90 16.68
C ASN A 508 -2.25 -15.09 16.25
N GLU A 509 -2.53 -15.97 17.20
CA GLU A 509 -3.40 -17.14 17.08
C GLU A 509 -4.56 -16.99 18.06
N TRP A 510 -5.78 -16.81 17.54
CA TRP A 510 -6.99 -16.55 18.32
C TRP A 510 -7.85 -17.82 18.40
N ASP A 511 -7.36 -18.87 19.08
CA ASP A 511 -7.92 -20.21 19.14
C ASP A 511 -8.38 -20.65 20.55
N SER A 512 -8.06 -19.87 21.60
CA SER A 512 -8.48 -20.19 22.96
C SER A 512 -10.00 -20.13 23.11
N GLU A 513 -10.61 -21.23 23.59
CA GLU A 513 -12.04 -21.29 23.89
C GLU A 513 -12.45 -20.24 24.93
N GLU A 514 -11.69 -20.10 26.01
CA GLU A 514 -12.05 -19.24 27.14
C GLU A 514 -11.83 -17.75 26.83
N VAL A 515 -10.75 -17.42 26.14
CA VAL A 515 -10.30 -16.03 25.93
C VAL A 515 -10.84 -15.44 24.63
N HIS A 516 -10.90 -16.23 23.57
CA HIS A 516 -11.24 -15.73 22.25
C HIS A 516 -12.65 -16.14 21.81
N ARG A 517 -12.95 -17.46 21.83
CA ARG A 517 -14.19 -17.99 21.26
C ARG A 517 -15.42 -17.70 22.12
N ALA A 518 -15.41 -18.07 23.39
CA ALA A 518 -16.57 -17.92 24.25
C ALA A 518 -16.99 -16.46 24.46
N PRO A 519 -16.09 -15.46 24.62
CA PRO A 519 -16.47 -14.05 24.64
C PRO A 519 -17.13 -13.58 23.32
N LEU A 520 -16.59 -13.99 22.17
CA LEU A 520 -17.15 -13.65 20.86
C LEU A 520 -18.55 -14.28 20.69
N VAL A 521 -18.74 -15.54 21.07
CA VAL A 521 -20.06 -16.21 21.07
C VAL A 521 -21.05 -15.47 21.95
N ARG A 522 -20.65 -15.05 23.17
CA ARG A 522 -21.53 -14.24 24.05
C ARG A 522 -21.93 -12.91 23.41
N PHE A 523 -20.97 -12.20 22.81
CA PHE A 523 -21.27 -10.96 22.08
C PHE A 523 -22.27 -11.19 20.96
N LEU A 524 -22.05 -12.21 20.15
CA LEU A 524 -22.93 -12.54 19.02
C LEU A 524 -24.33 -12.96 19.50
N SER A 525 -24.44 -13.77 20.55
CA SER A 525 -25.72 -14.21 21.11
C SER A 525 -26.52 -13.06 21.71
N GLY A 526 -25.86 -12.16 22.45
CA GLY A 526 -26.52 -11.08 23.17
C GLY A 526 -26.87 -9.86 22.31
N GLN A 527 -25.95 -9.45 21.45
CA GLN A 527 -26.09 -8.18 20.71
C GLN A 527 -26.56 -8.36 19.26
N VAL A 528 -26.27 -9.51 18.66
CA VAL A 528 -26.40 -9.68 17.19
C VAL A 528 -27.56 -10.58 16.82
N LEU A 529 -27.67 -11.75 17.41
CA LEU A 529 -28.62 -12.81 17.04
C LEU A 529 -29.75 -12.98 18.05
N GLY A 530 -29.66 -12.35 19.22
CA GLY A 530 -30.75 -12.30 20.20
C GLY A 530 -31.97 -11.59 19.63
N GLY A 531 -33.11 -12.26 19.60
CA GLY A 531 -34.38 -11.69 19.18
C GLY A 531 -34.76 -10.47 20.04
N ALA A 532 -35.51 -9.54 19.45
CA ALA A 532 -36.08 -8.36 20.12
C ALA A 532 -36.90 -8.79 21.37
N GLY A 533 -36.27 -8.88 22.54
CA GLY A 533 -36.92 -9.37 23.76
C GLY A 533 -36.11 -9.31 25.05
N ALA A 534 -34.87 -8.84 25.04
CA ALA A 534 -34.13 -8.59 26.29
C ALA A 534 -34.15 -7.10 26.62
N ALA A 535 -35.17 -6.69 27.39
CA ALA A 535 -35.18 -5.39 28.04
C ALA A 535 -33.93 -5.27 28.94
N SER A 536 -33.23 -4.15 28.84
CA SER A 536 -32.11 -3.79 29.73
C SER A 536 -32.52 -3.92 31.20
N PRO A 537 -31.70 -4.52 32.05
CA PRO A 537 -31.91 -4.36 33.49
C PRO A 537 -31.61 -2.91 33.88
N SER A 538 -32.55 -2.31 34.54
CA SER A 538 -32.55 -0.98 35.15
C SER A 538 -31.42 -0.77 36.15
#